data_16ffaec1b1f295d5e8acf307911c0ec3
#
_entry.id   16ffaec1b1f295d5e8acf307911c0ec3
#
_cell.length_a   1.000
_cell.length_b   1.000
_cell.length_c   1.000
_cell.angle_alpha   90.00
_cell.angle_beta   90.00
_cell.angle_gamma   90.00
#
_symmetry.space_group_name_H-M   'P 1'
#
loop_
_entity.id
_entity.type
_entity.pdbx_description
1 polymer ?
#
loop_
_entity_poly.entity_id
_entity_poly.type
_entity_poly.pdbx_seq_one_letter_code
_entity_poly.pdbx_strand_id
1 'polypeptide(L)'
;MRYWLYAMVLFMSANTHAQPPTITEGLESLSWMAGSWKGSLGEQTVEETWSPPEMGSMDTMIRLSSPEGVQMIELIVIREVRVSVGENTLVLHLRQFSPGLEARAGQDMELQDISTQSVSFVADANSGIKQLSYTRIAQDQLRVEVTVVTGDVFSVNLRPK
;
A
#
# COMPACT_ATOMS: atom_id res chain seq x y z
N MET A 1 -41.22 8.13 -52.61
CA MET A 1 -40.24 7.23 -52.07
C MET A 1 -39.21 8.04 -51.27
N ARG A 2 -39.26 7.97 -49.93
CA ARG A 2 -38.35 8.73 -49.04
C ARG A 2 -37.49 7.70 -48.31
N TYR A 3 -36.19 7.64 -48.66
CA TYR A 3 -35.19 6.78 -47.99
C TYR A 3 -34.69 7.46 -46.71
N TRP A 4 -34.93 6.87 -45.56
CA TRP A 4 -34.35 7.24 -44.28
C TRP A 4 -33.05 6.47 -44.11
N LEU A 5 -31.92 7.19 -44.13
CA LEU A 5 -30.60 6.67 -43.77
C LEU A 5 -30.45 6.76 -42.24
N TYR A 6 -30.46 5.64 -41.55
CA TYR A 6 -30.07 5.54 -40.16
C TYR A 6 -28.53 5.53 -40.07
N ALA A 7 -27.93 6.62 -39.60
CA ALA A 7 -26.52 6.64 -39.21
C ALA A 7 -26.38 6.00 -37.84
N MET A 8 -25.81 4.81 -37.79
CA MET A 8 -25.46 4.09 -36.56
C MET A 8 -24.14 4.65 -36.03
N VAL A 9 -24.20 5.48 -34.98
CA VAL A 9 -23.02 5.99 -34.29
C VAL A 9 -22.55 4.92 -33.32
N LEU A 10 -21.45 4.26 -33.66
CA LEU A 10 -20.73 3.34 -32.77
C LEU A 10 -19.97 4.16 -31.71
N PHE A 11 -20.48 4.19 -30.49
CA PHE A 11 -19.73 4.66 -29.33
C PHE A 11 -18.67 3.59 -28.96
N MET A 12 -17.43 3.80 -29.37
CA MET A 12 -16.29 3.07 -28.82
C MET A 12 -16.02 3.64 -27.43
N SER A 13 -16.41 2.92 -26.39
CA SER A 13 -15.99 3.20 -25.00
C SER A 13 -14.51 2.80 -24.89
N ALA A 14 -13.63 3.80 -24.93
CA ALA A 14 -12.24 3.61 -24.57
C ALA A 14 -12.15 3.37 -23.06
N ASN A 15 -11.85 2.15 -22.65
CA ASN A 15 -11.43 1.87 -21.28
C ASN A 15 -10.04 2.50 -21.07
N THR A 16 -10.01 3.72 -20.59
CA THR A 16 -8.79 4.34 -20.11
C THR A 16 -8.45 3.71 -18.76
N HIS A 17 -7.58 2.69 -18.76
CA HIS A 17 -6.88 2.31 -17.54
C HIS A 17 -6.02 3.52 -17.16
N ALA A 18 -6.29 4.11 -16.00
CA ALA A 18 -5.46 5.17 -15.47
C ALA A 18 -4.04 4.59 -15.24
N GLN A 19 -3.04 5.19 -15.85
CA GLN A 19 -1.65 4.81 -15.60
C GLN A 19 -1.31 5.15 -14.15
N PRO A 20 -0.58 4.28 -13.42
CA PRO A 20 -0.16 4.59 -12.06
C PRO A 20 0.65 5.90 -12.03
N PRO A 21 0.55 6.69 -10.94
CA PRO A 21 1.29 7.94 -10.82
C PRO A 21 2.79 7.69 -10.91
N THR A 22 3.50 8.55 -11.65
CA THR A 22 4.95 8.53 -11.74
C THR A 22 5.57 9.35 -10.61
N ILE A 23 6.71 8.89 -10.09
CA ILE A 23 7.41 9.53 -8.99
C ILE A 23 8.61 10.34 -9.52
N THR A 24 8.77 11.56 -9.02
CA THR A 24 9.88 12.45 -9.38
C THR A 24 11.08 12.28 -8.46
N GLU A 25 10.83 12.01 -7.17
CA GLU A 25 11.87 11.95 -6.12
C GLU A 25 12.27 10.51 -5.77
N GLY A 26 11.67 9.52 -6.42
CA GLY A 26 11.95 8.10 -6.19
C GLY A 26 11.54 7.61 -4.80
N LEU A 27 11.98 6.40 -4.47
CA LEU A 27 11.71 5.72 -3.20
C LEU A 27 12.31 6.49 -1.99
N GLU A 28 13.35 7.29 -2.21
CA GLU A 28 14.03 8.09 -1.16
C GLU A 28 13.06 9.05 -0.45
N SER A 29 12.00 9.51 -1.13
CA SER A 29 10.98 10.36 -0.52
C SER A 29 10.22 9.68 0.63
N LEU A 30 10.30 8.35 0.76
CA LEU A 30 9.70 7.56 1.84
C LEU A 30 10.64 7.32 3.04
N SER A 31 11.86 7.89 3.04
CA SER A 31 12.83 7.74 4.13
C SER A 31 12.30 8.11 5.52
N TRP A 32 11.24 8.93 5.58
CA TRP A 32 10.56 9.29 6.82
C TRP A 32 9.82 8.12 7.50
N MET A 33 9.61 7.00 6.81
CA MET A 33 9.02 5.78 7.38
C MET A 33 10.07 4.95 8.13
N ALA A 34 11.36 5.10 7.80
CA ALA A 34 12.43 4.27 8.36
C ALA A 34 12.50 4.37 9.89
N GLY A 35 12.68 3.22 10.54
CA GLY A 35 12.76 3.11 12.00
C GLY A 35 11.86 2.03 12.57
N SER A 36 11.82 1.96 13.91
CA SER A 36 10.99 1.00 14.63
C SER A 36 9.82 1.73 15.28
N TRP A 37 8.63 1.23 15.02
CA TRP A 37 7.36 1.87 15.37
C TRP A 37 6.47 0.92 16.17
N LYS A 38 5.64 1.47 17.06
CA LYS A 38 4.71 0.70 17.88
C LYS A 38 3.41 1.47 18.10
N GLY A 39 2.28 0.75 18.06
CA GLY A 39 0.95 1.30 18.36
C GLY A 39 -0.02 0.22 18.81
N SER A 40 -1.27 0.62 19.05
CA SER A 40 -2.34 -0.28 19.48
C SER A 40 -3.51 -0.23 18.52
N LEU A 41 -4.06 -1.39 18.21
CA LEU A 41 -5.31 -1.58 17.46
C LEU A 41 -6.28 -2.37 18.34
N GLY A 42 -7.13 -1.67 19.10
CA GLY A 42 -7.92 -2.27 20.17
C GLY A 42 -7.00 -2.85 21.25
N GLU A 43 -7.19 -4.13 21.59
CA GLU A 43 -6.34 -4.86 22.54
C GLU A 43 -5.06 -5.42 21.93
N GLN A 44 -4.89 -5.29 20.61
CA GLN A 44 -3.72 -5.76 19.91
C GLN A 44 -2.61 -4.70 19.86
N THR A 45 -1.38 -5.17 19.83
CA THR A 45 -0.19 -4.34 19.62
C THR A 45 0.32 -4.57 18.20
N VAL A 46 0.56 -3.49 17.48
CA VAL A 46 1.21 -3.44 16.17
C VAL A 46 2.63 -2.93 16.36
N GLU A 47 3.62 -3.67 15.87
CA GLU A 47 5.02 -3.25 15.82
C GLU A 47 5.53 -3.38 14.39
N GLU A 48 6.15 -2.32 13.86
CA GLU A 48 6.73 -2.29 12.51
C GLU A 48 8.19 -1.86 12.59
N THR A 49 9.04 -2.44 11.76
CA THR A 49 10.44 -2.03 11.64
C THR A 49 10.77 -1.88 10.17
N TRP A 50 10.85 -0.61 9.72
CA TRP A 50 11.15 -0.24 8.35
C TRP A 50 12.66 -0.03 8.14
N SER A 51 13.21 -0.68 7.12
CA SER A 51 14.55 -0.37 6.60
C SER A 51 14.55 1.01 5.92
N PRO A 52 15.67 1.75 5.90
CA PRO A 52 15.78 2.91 5.03
C PRO A 52 15.73 2.48 3.55
N PRO A 53 15.28 3.36 2.64
CA PRO A 53 15.39 3.10 1.21
C PRO A 53 16.82 2.83 0.80
N GLU A 54 17.05 1.72 0.10
CA GLU A 54 18.36 1.34 -0.43
C GLU A 54 18.20 0.51 -1.70
N MET A 55 19.00 0.78 -2.73
CA MET A 55 19.05 0.03 -4.00
C MET A 55 17.67 -0.17 -4.65
N GLY A 56 16.78 0.84 -4.57
CA GLY A 56 15.44 0.83 -5.18
C GLY A 56 14.40 0.00 -4.44
N SER A 57 14.64 -0.32 -3.16
CA SER A 57 13.66 -0.98 -2.29
C SER A 57 13.74 -0.50 -0.85
N MET A 58 12.65 -0.66 -0.10
CA MET A 58 12.61 -0.62 1.35
C MET A 58 11.63 -1.70 1.84
N ASP A 59 11.84 -2.18 3.04
CA ASP A 59 11.06 -3.28 3.59
C ASP A 59 10.72 -3.08 5.06
N THR A 60 9.68 -3.78 5.51
CA THR A 60 9.32 -3.87 6.93
C THR A 60 8.88 -5.27 7.31
N MET A 61 9.17 -5.60 8.56
CA MET A 61 8.50 -6.69 9.27
C MET A 61 7.50 -6.09 10.25
N ILE A 62 6.25 -6.53 10.13
CA ILE A 62 5.15 -6.16 11.03
C ILE A 62 4.84 -7.35 11.92
N ARG A 63 4.66 -7.09 13.21
CA ARG A 63 4.20 -8.07 14.18
C ARG A 63 2.92 -7.58 14.84
N LEU A 64 1.87 -8.37 14.70
CA LEU A 64 0.61 -8.19 15.40
C LEU A 64 0.56 -9.17 16.58
N SER A 65 0.38 -8.66 17.79
CA SER A 65 0.32 -9.44 19.04
C SER A 65 -0.90 -9.07 19.86
N SER A 66 -1.39 -10.02 20.64
CA SER A 66 -2.43 -9.83 21.66
C SER A 66 -1.88 -10.33 23.02
N PRO A 67 -2.65 -10.24 24.12
CA PRO A 67 -2.26 -10.85 25.40
C PRO A 67 -1.96 -12.35 25.32
N GLU A 68 -2.57 -13.06 24.37
CA GLU A 68 -2.36 -14.50 24.12
C GLU A 68 -1.08 -14.80 23.35
N GLY A 69 -0.39 -13.77 22.82
CA GLY A 69 0.85 -13.90 22.06
C GLY A 69 0.80 -13.33 20.65
N VAL A 70 1.78 -13.69 19.84
CA VAL A 70 1.87 -13.26 18.43
C VAL A 70 0.75 -13.89 17.63
N GLN A 71 0.02 -13.07 16.88
CA GLN A 71 -1.12 -13.48 16.04
C GLN A 71 -0.75 -13.58 14.58
N MET A 72 0.13 -12.68 14.11
CA MET A 72 0.53 -12.58 12.72
C MET A 72 1.91 -11.94 12.59
N ILE A 73 2.65 -12.38 11.59
CA ILE A 73 3.82 -11.69 11.04
C ILE A 73 3.48 -11.30 9.62
N GLU A 74 3.83 -10.07 9.24
CA GLU A 74 3.66 -9.58 7.88
C GLU A 74 4.97 -9.00 7.38
N LEU A 75 5.31 -9.29 6.13
CA LEU A 75 6.42 -8.69 5.41
C LEU A 75 5.86 -7.81 4.31
N ILE A 76 6.33 -6.59 4.25
CA ILE A 76 6.06 -5.66 3.15
C ILE A 76 7.37 -5.25 2.52
N VAL A 77 7.39 -5.21 1.20
CA VAL A 77 8.50 -4.66 0.41
C VAL A 77 7.91 -3.63 -0.55
N ILE A 78 8.38 -2.39 -0.48
CA ILE A 78 8.10 -1.36 -1.47
C ILE A 78 9.27 -1.30 -2.43
N ARG A 79 9.00 -1.40 -3.73
CA ARG A 79 10.01 -1.37 -4.78
C ARG A 79 9.71 -0.28 -5.79
N GLU A 80 10.77 0.39 -6.22
CA GLU A 80 10.72 1.25 -7.39
C GLU A 80 10.77 0.40 -8.65
N VAL A 81 9.81 0.61 -9.56
CA VAL A 81 9.73 -0.09 -10.85
C VAL A 81 9.65 0.91 -11.99
N ARG A 82 10.33 0.59 -13.09
CA ARG A 82 10.30 1.41 -14.30
C ARG A 82 9.05 1.10 -15.11
N VAL A 83 8.25 2.12 -15.42
CA VAL A 83 7.05 2.02 -16.27
C VAL A 83 7.33 2.46 -17.71
N SER A 84 8.24 3.43 -17.89
CA SER A 84 8.72 3.87 -19.21
C SER A 84 10.13 4.45 -19.11
N VAL A 85 10.68 4.97 -20.23
CA VAL A 85 12.00 5.60 -20.22
C VAL A 85 11.94 6.91 -19.41
N GLY A 86 12.62 6.92 -18.26
CA GLY A 86 12.66 8.08 -17.34
C GLY A 86 11.46 8.22 -16.41
N GLU A 87 10.53 7.24 -16.41
CA GLU A 87 9.36 7.25 -15.53
C GLU A 87 9.36 6.00 -14.64
N ASN A 88 9.31 6.22 -13.34
CA ASN A 88 9.23 5.19 -12.33
C ASN A 88 7.91 5.29 -11.55
N THR A 89 7.52 4.20 -10.92
CA THR A 89 6.42 4.13 -9.95
C THR A 89 6.84 3.23 -8.79
N LEU A 90 5.99 3.11 -7.77
CA LEU A 90 6.21 2.19 -6.66
C LEU A 90 5.20 1.05 -6.71
N VAL A 91 5.66 -0.13 -6.36
CA VAL A 91 4.82 -1.31 -6.14
C VAL A 91 5.10 -1.83 -4.74
N LEU A 92 4.04 -2.17 -4.00
CA LEU A 92 4.09 -2.76 -2.68
C LEU A 92 3.74 -4.25 -2.79
N HIS A 93 4.61 -5.10 -2.25
CA HIS A 93 4.40 -6.53 -2.09
C HIS A 93 4.17 -6.84 -0.62
N LEU A 94 3.05 -7.47 -0.29
CA LEU A 94 2.66 -7.84 1.06
C LEU A 94 2.51 -9.35 1.16
N ARG A 95 3.04 -9.95 2.25
CA ARG A 95 2.89 -11.38 2.56
C ARG A 95 2.68 -11.56 4.05
N GLN A 96 1.64 -12.31 4.40
CA GLN A 96 1.26 -12.62 5.78
C GLN A 96 1.58 -14.05 6.13
N PHE A 97 1.98 -14.26 7.39
CA PHE A 97 2.37 -15.55 7.94
C PHE A 97 1.72 -15.76 9.31
N SER A 98 1.50 -17.05 9.64
CA SER A 98 1.23 -17.45 11.02
C SER A 98 2.47 -17.23 11.91
N PRO A 99 2.35 -17.27 13.26
CA PRO A 99 3.50 -17.23 14.15
C PRO A 99 4.54 -18.33 13.87
N GLY A 100 4.12 -19.46 13.30
CA GLY A 100 4.97 -20.58 12.86
C GLY A 100 5.57 -20.40 11.46
N LEU A 101 5.44 -19.22 10.84
CA LEU A 101 5.90 -18.89 9.48
C LEU A 101 5.18 -19.65 8.36
N GLU A 102 4.00 -20.17 8.61
CA GLU A 102 3.15 -20.71 7.55
C GLU A 102 2.53 -19.56 6.75
N ALA A 103 2.68 -19.61 5.43
CA ALA A 103 2.14 -18.59 4.55
C ALA A 103 0.59 -18.55 4.64
N ARG A 104 0.03 -17.36 4.76
CA ARG A 104 -1.42 -17.10 4.80
C ARG A 104 -1.86 -16.38 3.53
N ALA A 105 -1.90 -15.06 3.58
CA ALA A 105 -2.32 -14.22 2.47
C ALA A 105 -1.13 -13.49 1.86
N GLY A 106 -1.25 -13.14 0.59
CA GLY A 106 -0.29 -12.27 -0.08
C GLY A 106 -0.97 -11.53 -1.20
N GLN A 107 -0.56 -10.29 -1.40
CA GLN A 107 -1.06 -9.45 -2.48
C GLN A 107 -0.02 -8.43 -2.89
N ASP A 108 -0.16 -7.93 -4.09
CA ASP A 108 0.61 -6.84 -4.64
C ASP A 108 -0.32 -5.63 -4.80
N MET A 109 0.22 -4.44 -4.58
CA MET A 109 -0.54 -3.20 -4.61
C MET A 109 0.22 -2.16 -5.43
N GLU A 110 -0.52 -1.37 -6.20
CA GLU A 110 0.02 -0.30 -7.03
C GLU A 110 -0.02 1.04 -6.28
N LEU A 111 0.93 1.91 -6.58
CA LEU A 111 0.93 3.28 -6.05
C LEU A 111 -0.34 4.00 -6.50
N GLN A 112 -1.08 4.56 -5.55
CA GLN A 112 -2.25 5.41 -5.78
C GLN A 112 -1.89 6.89 -5.68
N ASP A 113 -1.18 7.26 -4.61
CA ASP A 113 -0.79 8.64 -4.34
C ASP A 113 0.47 8.69 -3.49
N ILE A 114 1.26 9.75 -3.65
CA ILE A 114 2.48 10.01 -2.89
C ILE A 114 2.68 11.50 -2.67
N SER A 115 3.11 11.85 -1.47
CA SER A 115 3.49 13.21 -1.08
C SER A 115 4.72 13.17 -0.15
N THR A 116 5.18 14.32 0.29
CA THR A 116 6.31 14.42 1.22
C THR A 116 6.08 13.75 2.58
N GLN A 117 4.81 13.49 2.96
CA GLN A 117 4.44 12.93 4.27
C GLN A 117 3.37 11.84 4.17
N SER A 118 3.01 11.40 3.00
CA SER A 118 2.04 10.33 2.83
C SER A 118 2.33 9.50 1.59
N VAL A 119 1.94 8.23 1.66
CA VAL A 119 1.92 7.32 0.53
C VAL A 119 0.71 6.41 0.66
N SER A 120 0.04 6.11 -0.44
CA SER A 120 -1.06 5.15 -0.48
C SER A 120 -0.92 4.20 -1.67
N PHE A 121 -1.35 2.97 -1.43
CA PHE A 121 -1.34 1.88 -2.40
C PHE A 121 -2.73 1.27 -2.50
N VAL A 122 -3.11 0.82 -3.68
CA VAL A 122 -4.37 0.13 -3.95
C VAL A 122 -4.11 -1.23 -4.58
N ALA A 123 -4.97 -2.18 -4.27
CA ALA A 123 -4.96 -3.51 -4.88
C ALA A 123 -6.23 -3.76 -5.69
N ASP A 124 -6.19 -4.82 -6.50
CA ASP A 124 -7.35 -5.27 -7.26
C ASP A 124 -8.54 -5.60 -6.35
N ALA A 125 -9.75 -5.50 -6.92
CA ALA A 125 -11.03 -5.68 -6.21
C ALA A 125 -11.20 -7.04 -5.50
N ASN A 126 -10.41 -8.04 -5.88
CA ASN A 126 -10.46 -9.40 -5.30
C ASN A 126 -9.44 -9.62 -4.17
N SER A 127 -8.64 -8.62 -3.82
CA SER A 127 -7.64 -8.67 -2.77
C SER A 127 -8.26 -8.42 -1.40
N GLY A 128 -7.73 -9.03 -0.34
CA GLY A 128 -8.26 -8.87 1.03
C GLY A 128 -8.12 -7.43 1.55
N ILE A 129 -7.04 -6.74 1.20
CA ILE A 129 -6.81 -5.31 1.46
C ILE A 129 -7.04 -4.55 0.16
N LYS A 130 -7.96 -3.60 0.18
CA LYS A 130 -8.26 -2.72 -0.95
C LYS A 130 -7.31 -1.54 -1.05
N GLN A 131 -6.95 -0.97 0.10
CA GLN A 131 -6.06 0.20 0.19
C GLN A 131 -5.23 0.12 1.47
N LEU A 132 -3.98 0.51 1.37
CA LEU A 132 -3.06 0.69 2.49
C LEU A 132 -2.41 2.06 2.35
N SER A 133 -2.42 2.85 3.43
CA SER A 133 -1.78 4.15 3.45
C SER A 133 -0.95 4.37 4.71
N TYR A 134 0.14 5.10 4.53
CA TYR A 134 1.00 5.62 5.59
C TYR A 134 1.00 7.14 5.52
N THR A 135 0.82 7.79 6.66
CA THR A 135 0.86 9.26 6.79
C THR A 135 1.68 9.66 7.99
N ARG A 136 2.66 10.54 7.81
CA ARG A 136 3.41 11.14 8.91
C ARG A 136 2.60 12.32 9.47
N ILE A 137 1.87 12.09 10.57
CA ILE A 137 0.99 13.10 11.18
C ILE A 137 1.72 14.01 12.19
N ALA A 138 2.92 13.60 12.64
CA ALA A 138 3.85 14.38 13.43
C ALA A 138 5.28 13.85 13.24
N GLN A 139 6.29 14.55 13.72
CA GLN A 139 7.69 14.12 13.59
C GLN A 139 7.94 12.72 14.16
N ASP A 140 7.24 12.38 15.24
CA ASP A 140 7.33 11.12 15.99
C ASP A 140 6.03 10.28 15.89
N GLN A 141 5.22 10.48 14.85
CA GLN A 141 3.95 9.78 14.75
C GLN A 141 3.58 9.45 13.29
N LEU A 142 3.42 8.16 13.03
CA LEU A 142 2.86 7.63 11.79
C LEU A 142 1.41 7.21 12.03
N ARG A 143 0.57 7.41 11.02
CA ARG A 143 -0.75 6.79 10.92
C ARG A 143 -0.72 5.77 9.81
N VAL A 144 -1.16 4.56 10.09
CA VAL A 144 -1.41 3.51 9.12
C VAL A 144 -2.91 3.31 9.01
N GLU A 145 -3.43 3.31 7.79
CA GLU A 145 -4.85 3.03 7.51
C GLU A 145 -4.96 1.91 6.49
N VAL A 146 -5.78 0.93 6.82
CA VAL A 146 -6.05 -0.26 6.00
C VAL A 146 -7.54 -0.28 5.70
N THR A 147 -7.90 -0.20 4.42
CA THR A 147 -9.27 -0.43 3.95
C THR A 147 -9.35 -1.84 3.39
N VAL A 148 -10.21 -2.68 3.95
CA VAL A 148 -10.43 -4.04 3.45
C VAL A 148 -11.54 -4.10 2.40
N VAL A 149 -11.66 -5.23 1.71
CA VAL A 149 -12.61 -5.42 0.60
C VAL A 149 -14.07 -5.20 1.01
N THR A 150 -14.43 -5.42 2.29
CA THR A 150 -15.76 -5.12 2.82
C THR A 150 -16.07 -3.63 2.95
N GLY A 151 -15.05 -2.78 2.84
CA GLY A 151 -15.16 -1.32 3.04
C GLY A 151 -14.85 -0.87 4.46
N ASP A 152 -14.59 -1.79 5.39
CA ASP A 152 -14.15 -1.45 6.74
C ASP A 152 -12.77 -0.80 6.72
N VAL A 153 -12.57 0.20 7.58
CA VAL A 153 -11.30 0.93 7.71
C VAL A 153 -10.73 0.70 9.10
N PHE A 154 -9.50 0.21 9.14
CA PHE A 154 -8.71 0.08 10.36
C PHE A 154 -7.63 1.15 10.37
N SER A 155 -7.49 1.86 11.49
CA SER A 155 -6.48 2.91 11.64
C SER A 155 -5.68 2.69 12.92
N VAL A 156 -4.36 2.81 12.82
CA VAL A 156 -3.46 2.74 13.97
C VAL A 156 -2.46 3.90 13.92
N ASN A 157 -2.29 4.56 15.06
CA ASN A 157 -1.24 5.55 15.24
C ASN A 157 -0.03 4.89 15.90
N LEU A 158 1.11 4.98 15.22
CA LEU A 158 2.36 4.41 15.65
C LEU A 158 3.30 5.52 16.17
N ARG A 159 4.09 5.20 17.19
CA ARG A 159 5.15 6.06 17.73
C ARG A 159 6.48 5.29 17.72
N PRO A 160 7.62 5.98 17.75
CA PRO A 160 8.93 5.33 17.88
C PRO A 160 8.96 4.37 19.09
N LYS A 161 9.58 3.22 18.87
CA LYS A 161 9.74 2.17 19.87
C LYS A 161 10.95 2.45 20.77
#